data_b7031db7e8c9799cfb423dd9369527c8
#
_entry.id   b7031db7e8c9799cfb423dd9369527c8
#
_cell.length_a   1.000
_cell.length_b   1.000
_cell.length_c   1.000
_cell.angle_alpha   90.00
_cell.angle_beta   90.00
_cell.angle_gamma   90.00
#
_symmetry.space_group_name_H-M   'P 1'
#
loop_
_entity.id
_entity.type
_entity.pdbx_description
1 polymer ?
#
loop_
_entity_poly.entity_id
_entity_poly.type
_entity_poly.pdbx_seq_one_letter_code
_entity_poly.pdbx_strand_id
1 'polypeptide(L)'
;MRPGDPVPDCELPAQDGRLVRLSEELTRGPVVLFFYPRAMTPGCTRESCHFRDLEAEFTAVGASRVGISADPVDRQRQFSEKHGFDFPLLSDPDRAVARQYGVKRPGPLFNRRATFVIGADGKLLAEIASEIDMAKHADEALAVLRAQAAPA
;
A
#
# COMPACT_ATOMS: atom_id res chain seq x y z
N MET A 1 9.73 10.85 -7.04
CA MET A 1 9.10 9.89 -7.98
C MET A 1 7.89 10.55 -8.61
N ARG A 2 7.78 10.48 -9.92
CA ARG A 2 6.70 11.13 -10.68
C ARG A 2 5.92 10.07 -11.46
N PRO A 3 4.66 10.34 -11.82
CA PRO A 3 3.93 9.45 -12.73
C PRO A 3 4.75 9.15 -14.01
N GLY A 4 4.81 7.89 -14.38
CA GLY A 4 5.61 7.39 -15.49
C GLY A 4 7.00 6.88 -15.11
N ASP A 5 7.51 7.22 -13.93
CA ASP A 5 8.79 6.71 -13.46
C ASP A 5 8.68 5.24 -13.07
N PRO A 6 9.73 4.44 -13.31
CA PRO A 6 9.79 3.08 -12.75
C PRO A 6 9.89 3.17 -11.23
N VAL A 7 9.15 2.29 -10.53
CA VAL A 7 9.21 2.24 -9.07
C VAL A 7 10.27 1.24 -8.61
N PRO A 8 10.93 1.47 -7.44
CA PRO A 8 11.85 0.50 -6.88
C PRO A 8 11.14 -0.81 -6.56
N ASP A 9 11.75 -1.94 -6.93
CA ASP A 9 11.28 -3.23 -6.46
C ASP A 9 11.61 -3.41 -4.97
N CYS A 10 10.82 -4.21 -4.28
CA CYS A 10 11.08 -4.50 -2.87
C CYS A 10 10.60 -5.91 -2.53
N GLU A 11 11.20 -6.49 -1.50
CA GLU A 11 10.80 -7.77 -0.95
C GLU A 11 10.80 -7.66 0.57
N LEU A 12 9.65 -7.88 1.19
CA LEU A 12 9.47 -7.77 2.63
C LEU A 12 8.56 -8.89 3.14
N PRO A 13 8.72 -9.28 4.42
CA PRO A 13 7.82 -10.27 5.01
C PRO A 13 6.45 -9.69 5.28
N ALA A 14 5.42 -10.48 4.97
CA ALA A 14 4.04 -10.19 5.28
C ALA A 14 3.67 -10.71 6.68
N GLN A 15 2.44 -10.44 7.11
CA GLN A 15 1.93 -10.83 8.43
C GLN A 15 1.94 -12.34 8.69
N ASP A 16 1.94 -13.14 7.64
CA ASP A 16 2.03 -14.61 7.75
C ASP A 16 3.47 -15.14 7.69
N GLY A 17 4.46 -14.22 7.62
CA GLY A 17 5.87 -14.56 7.50
C GLY A 17 6.33 -14.82 6.07
N ARG A 18 5.43 -14.89 5.10
CA ARG A 18 5.77 -15.11 3.69
C ARG A 18 6.45 -13.87 3.12
N LEU A 19 7.49 -14.06 2.32
CA LEU A 19 8.13 -12.96 1.60
C LEU A 19 7.27 -12.54 0.42
N VAL A 20 6.99 -11.25 0.31
CA VAL A 20 6.21 -10.67 -0.78
C VAL A 20 7.11 -9.74 -1.58
N ARG A 21 7.22 -9.97 -2.87
CA ARG A 21 8.02 -9.16 -3.78
C ARG A 21 7.08 -8.36 -4.69
N LEU A 22 7.30 -7.07 -4.78
CA LEU A 22 6.46 -6.18 -5.58
C LEU A 22 6.42 -6.62 -7.05
N SER A 23 7.56 -6.96 -7.64
CA SER A 23 7.61 -7.36 -9.05
C SER A 23 6.79 -8.64 -9.31
N GLU A 24 6.69 -9.53 -8.35
CA GLU A 24 5.84 -10.72 -8.47
C GLU A 24 4.35 -10.36 -8.38
N GLU A 25 3.99 -9.45 -7.49
CA GLU A 25 2.60 -8.98 -7.38
C GLU A 25 2.16 -8.29 -8.68
N LEU A 26 3.05 -7.54 -9.31
CA LEU A 26 2.78 -6.85 -10.57
C LEU A 26 2.52 -7.79 -11.75
N THR A 27 2.95 -9.07 -11.67
CA THR A 27 2.62 -10.06 -12.72
C THR A 27 1.13 -10.35 -12.80
N ARG A 28 0.37 -10.06 -11.74
CA ARG A 28 -1.08 -10.29 -11.67
C ARG A 28 -1.89 -9.05 -12.09
N GLY A 29 -1.26 -7.90 -12.19
CA GLY A 29 -1.92 -6.64 -12.52
C GLY A 29 -1.36 -5.47 -11.71
N PRO A 30 -2.02 -4.32 -11.77
CA PRO A 30 -1.61 -3.15 -10.98
C PRO A 30 -1.60 -3.43 -9.48
N VAL A 31 -0.74 -2.71 -8.75
CA VAL A 31 -0.63 -2.81 -7.29
C VAL A 31 -0.86 -1.44 -6.67
N VAL A 32 -1.69 -1.41 -5.65
CA VAL A 32 -1.87 -0.24 -4.77
C VAL A 32 -1.07 -0.51 -3.51
N LEU A 33 0.04 0.21 -3.35
CA LEU A 33 0.94 0.08 -2.21
C LEU A 33 0.72 1.26 -1.28
N PHE A 34 0.15 1.03 -0.08
CA PHE A 34 -0.13 2.12 0.83
C PHE A 34 0.75 2.03 2.09
N PHE A 35 1.49 3.12 2.32
CA PHE A 35 2.30 3.30 3.52
C PHE A 35 1.46 3.94 4.60
N TYR A 36 1.47 3.35 5.80
CA TYR A 36 0.79 3.90 6.96
C TYR A 36 1.77 4.01 8.12
N PRO A 37 1.58 5.03 9.01
CA PRO A 37 2.55 5.30 10.06
C PRO A 37 2.69 4.19 11.07
N ARG A 38 1.59 3.60 11.56
CA ARG A 38 1.64 2.61 12.63
C ARG A 38 0.37 1.76 12.68
N ALA A 39 0.55 0.44 12.73
CA ALA A 39 -0.55 -0.51 12.90
C ALA A 39 -1.33 -0.24 14.19
N MET A 40 -2.63 -0.52 14.16
CA MET A 40 -3.55 -0.46 15.31
C MET A 40 -3.81 0.95 15.86
N THR A 41 -3.37 2.00 15.16
CA THR A 41 -3.78 3.38 15.47
C THR A 41 -5.12 3.68 14.79
N PRO A 42 -5.92 4.66 15.31
CA PRO A 42 -7.26 4.93 14.75
C PRO A 42 -7.25 5.31 13.26
N GLY A 43 -6.33 6.17 12.83
CA GLY A 43 -6.24 6.58 11.42
C GLY A 43 -5.85 5.44 10.50
N CYS A 44 -4.83 4.67 10.87
CA CYS A 44 -4.37 3.53 10.07
C CYS A 44 -5.43 2.43 10.04
N THR A 45 -6.17 2.23 11.13
CA THR A 45 -7.27 1.28 11.18
C THR A 45 -8.38 1.69 10.20
N ARG A 46 -8.79 2.97 10.22
CA ARG A 46 -9.81 3.46 9.28
C ARG A 46 -9.38 3.31 7.83
N GLU A 47 -8.15 3.67 7.51
CA GLU A 47 -7.60 3.55 6.16
C GLU A 47 -7.59 2.10 5.68
N SER A 48 -7.02 1.22 6.50
CA SER A 48 -6.89 -0.20 6.14
C SER A 48 -8.24 -0.89 6.04
N CYS A 49 -9.19 -0.58 6.93
CA CYS A 49 -10.54 -1.11 6.85
C CYS A 49 -11.28 -0.61 5.61
N HIS A 50 -11.03 0.62 5.19
CA HIS A 50 -11.63 1.13 3.95
C HIS A 50 -11.08 0.39 2.73
N PHE A 51 -9.77 0.13 2.67
CA PHE A 51 -9.20 -0.73 1.63
C PHE A 51 -9.81 -2.14 1.66
N ARG A 52 -10.02 -2.71 2.85
CA ARG A 52 -10.67 -4.02 3.00
C ARG A 52 -12.08 -4.01 2.41
N ASP A 53 -12.85 -2.99 2.76
CA ASP A 53 -14.26 -2.90 2.38
C ASP A 53 -14.45 -2.70 0.87
N LEU A 54 -13.43 -2.25 0.17
CA LEU A 54 -13.44 -2.05 -1.28
C LEU A 54 -12.83 -3.24 -2.07
N GLU A 55 -12.76 -4.42 -1.45
CA GLU A 55 -12.19 -5.61 -2.10
C GLU A 55 -12.78 -5.87 -3.48
N ALA A 56 -14.12 -5.90 -3.59
CA ALA A 56 -14.79 -6.20 -4.84
C ALA A 56 -14.44 -5.18 -5.94
N GLU A 57 -14.35 -3.91 -5.57
CA GLU A 57 -14.04 -2.82 -6.49
C GLU A 57 -12.60 -2.92 -7.01
N PHE A 58 -11.65 -3.24 -6.15
CA PHE A 58 -10.25 -3.44 -6.56
C PHE A 58 -10.08 -4.70 -7.39
N THR A 59 -10.77 -5.78 -7.02
CA THR A 59 -10.76 -7.01 -7.81
C THR A 59 -11.32 -6.77 -9.20
N ALA A 60 -12.38 -5.99 -9.33
CA ALA A 60 -13.01 -5.68 -10.61
C ALA A 60 -12.07 -4.96 -11.58
N VAL A 61 -11.11 -4.18 -11.07
CA VAL A 61 -10.09 -3.52 -11.90
C VAL A 61 -8.77 -4.31 -11.98
N GLY A 62 -8.73 -5.52 -11.43
CA GLY A 62 -7.57 -6.40 -11.48
C GLY A 62 -6.39 -5.98 -10.64
N ALA A 63 -6.62 -5.13 -9.60
CA ALA A 63 -5.55 -4.58 -8.79
C ALA A 63 -5.41 -5.31 -7.46
N SER A 64 -4.15 -5.47 -7.02
CA SER A 64 -3.81 -5.96 -5.68
C SER A 64 -3.63 -4.79 -4.73
N ARG A 65 -3.92 -5.01 -3.44
CA ARG A 65 -3.72 -4.04 -2.36
C ARG A 65 -2.63 -4.56 -1.43
N VAL A 66 -1.67 -3.72 -1.11
CA VAL A 66 -0.55 -4.08 -0.22
C VAL A 66 -0.30 -2.94 0.76
N GLY A 67 -0.42 -3.22 2.05
CA GLY A 67 -0.08 -2.25 3.09
C GLY A 67 1.35 -2.42 3.56
N ILE A 68 1.99 -1.35 4.01
CA ILE A 68 3.36 -1.38 4.50
C ILE A 68 3.57 -0.36 5.62
N SER A 69 4.26 -0.78 6.67
CA SER A 69 4.67 0.08 7.78
C SER A 69 5.96 -0.42 8.39
N ALA A 70 6.49 0.34 9.35
CA ALA A 70 7.68 -0.05 10.11
C ALA A 70 7.38 -1.06 11.23
N ASP A 71 6.13 -1.47 11.40
CA ASP A 71 5.75 -2.44 12.43
C ASP A 71 6.36 -3.81 12.16
N PRO A 72 6.72 -4.58 13.20
CA PRO A 72 7.20 -5.94 13.02
C PRO A 72 6.08 -6.89 12.56
N VAL A 73 6.46 -8.05 12.05
CA VAL A 73 5.53 -9.05 11.51
C VAL A 73 4.44 -9.42 12.52
N ASP A 74 4.78 -9.61 13.79
CA ASP A 74 3.80 -9.98 14.82
C ASP A 74 2.72 -8.91 14.98
N ARG A 75 3.10 -7.63 14.91
CA ARG A 75 2.16 -6.52 15.01
C ARG A 75 1.25 -6.45 13.80
N GLN A 76 1.81 -6.67 12.61
CA GLN A 76 1.03 -6.74 11.37
C GLN A 76 0.03 -7.91 11.43
N ARG A 77 0.45 -9.03 11.98
CA ARG A 77 -0.44 -10.20 12.17
C ARG A 77 -1.61 -9.86 13.08
N GLN A 78 -1.34 -9.25 14.22
CA GLN A 78 -2.40 -8.83 15.16
C GLN A 78 -3.38 -7.87 14.50
N PHE A 79 -2.87 -6.91 13.74
CA PHE A 79 -3.68 -5.94 13.03
C PHE A 79 -4.58 -6.61 11.99
N SER A 80 -4.01 -7.49 11.18
CA SER A 80 -4.74 -8.22 10.15
C SER A 80 -5.81 -9.14 10.73
N GLU A 81 -5.48 -9.91 11.78
CA GLU A 81 -6.43 -10.82 12.41
C GLU A 81 -7.59 -10.08 13.06
N LYS A 82 -7.30 -8.97 13.74
CA LYS A 82 -8.33 -8.17 14.41
C LYS A 82 -9.38 -7.64 13.45
N HIS A 83 -8.99 -7.27 12.23
CA HIS A 83 -9.87 -6.60 11.28
C HIS A 83 -10.21 -7.43 10.04
N GLY A 84 -9.67 -8.64 9.92
CA GLY A 84 -9.97 -9.54 8.82
C GLY A 84 -9.51 -9.02 7.47
N PHE A 85 -8.28 -8.51 7.39
CA PHE A 85 -7.74 -8.01 6.12
C PHE A 85 -7.43 -9.16 5.17
N ASP A 86 -7.78 -9.01 3.90
CA ASP A 86 -7.58 -10.00 2.84
C ASP A 86 -6.38 -9.67 1.95
N PHE A 87 -5.55 -8.72 2.36
CA PHE A 87 -4.36 -8.28 1.62
C PHE A 87 -3.12 -8.33 2.52
N PRO A 88 -1.92 -8.45 1.93
CA PRO A 88 -0.69 -8.50 2.73
C PRO A 88 -0.37 -7.17 3.40
N LEU A 89 0.12 -7.26 4.63
CA LEU A 89 0.69 -6.14 5.39
C LEU A 89 2.18 -6.41 5.56
N LEU A 90 3.00 -5.61 4.91
CA LEU A 90 4.46 -5.82 4.88
C LEU A 90 5.15 -5.10 6.03
N SER A 91 6.17 -5.75 6.58
CA SER A 91 7.00 -5.19 7.65
C SER A 91 8.30 -4.63 7.08
N ASP A 92 8.54 -3.33 7.33
CA ASP A 92 9.73 -2.59 6.91
C ASP A 92 10.36 -1.91 8.14
N PRO A 93 10.87 -2.70 9.12
CA PRO A 93 11.26 -2.17 10.43
C PRO A 93 12.43 -1.18 10.37
N ASP A 94 13.37 -1.34 9.43
CA ASP A 94 14.49 -0.41 9.22
C ASP A 94 14.11 0.75 8.30
N ARG A 95 12.91 0.76 7.77
CA ARG A 95 12.36 1.78 6.87
C ARG A 95 13.17 1.98 5.59
N ALA A 96 13.83 0.91 5.11
CA ALA A 96 14.61 0.98 3.88
C ALA A 96 13.72 1.21 2.66
N VAL A 97 12.59 0.53 2.57
CA VAL A 97 11.62 0.71 1.48
C VAL A 97 10.95 2.07 1.59
N ALA A 98 10.58 2.49 2.79
CA ALA A 98 10.03 3.83 3.01
C ALA A 98 10.98 4.91 2.50
N ARG A 99 12.29 4.75 2.72
CA ARG A 99 13.30 5.67 2.20
C ARG A 99 13.32 5.68 0.67
N GLN A 100 13.27 4.51 0.04
CA GLN A 100 13.26 4.40 -1.41
C GLN A 100 12.06 5.10 -2.05
N TYR A 101 10.92 5.07 -1.36
CA TYR A 101 9.68 5.69 -1.85
C TYR A 101 9.51 7.14 -1.37
N GLY A 102 10.47 7.67 -0.62
CA GLY A 102 10.46 9.07 -0.17
C GLY A 102 9.44 9.38 0.91
N VAL A 103 8.97 8.37 1.65
CA VAL A 103 7.97 8.57 2.72
C VAL A 103 8.56 8.51 4.12
N LYS A 104 9.84 8.18 4.24
CA LYS A 104 10.52 8.15 5.54
C LYS A 104 10.77 9.58 6.02
N ARG A 105 10.24 9.91 7.20
CA ARG A 105 10.53 11.18 7.86
C ARG A 105 11.84 11.08 8.65
N PRO A 106 12.55 12.19 8.83
CA PRO A 106 13.82 12.19 9.56
C PRO A 106 13.67 11.85 11.05
N GLY A 107 14.69 11.23 11.62
CA GLY A 107 14.76 10.92 13.04
C GLY A 107 13.69 9.91 13.49
N PRO A 108 13.10 10.12 14.68
CA PRO A 108 12.11 9.19 15.25
C PRO A 108 10.70 9.39 14.72
N LEU A 109 10.48 10.31 13.76
CA LEU A 109 9.15 10.57 13.21
C LEU A 109 8.67 9.38 12.39
N PHE A 110 7.37 9.10 12.46
CA PHE A 110 6.73 8.06 11.68
C PHE A 110 6.76 8.39 10.19
N ASN A 111 6.63 7.36 9.34
CA ASN A 111 6.51 7.54 7.90
C ASN A 111 5.31 8.43 7.55
N ARG A 112 5.41 9.14 6.42
CA ARG A 112 4.27 9.85 5.87
C ARG A 112 3.22 8.84 5.41
N ARG A 113 1.95 9.23 5.47
CA ARG A 113 0.86 8.44 4.91
C ARG A 113 0.75 8.73 3.42
N ALA A 114 1.14 7.77 2.61
CA ALA A 114 1.14 7.91 1.16
C ALA A 114 0.77 6.60 0.49
N THR A 115 0.04 6.68 -0.62
CA THR A 115 -0.39 5.54 -1.41
C THR A 115 0.15 5.68 -2.82
N PHE A 116 0.78 4.62 -3.32
CA PHE A 116 1.36 4.58 -4.66
C PHE A 116 0.55 3.61 -5.51
N VAL A 117 -0.01 4.13 -6.61
CA VAL A 117 -0.71 3.31 -7.59
C VAL A 117 0.29 2.96 -8.68
N ILE A 118 0.60 1.67 -8.83
CA ILE A 118 1.66 1.18 -9.69
C ILE A 118 1.04 0.33 -10.79
N GLY A 119 1.32 0.69 -12.05
CA GLY A 119 0.84 -0.08 -13.19
C GLY A 119 1.54 -1.42 -13.30
N ALA A 120 0.91 -2.36 -14.00
CA ALA A 120 1.46 -3.71 -14.22
C ALA A 120 2.84 -3.67 -14.90
N ASP A 121 3.17 -2.60 -15.61
CA ASP A 121 4.46 -2.38 -16.24
C ASP A 121 5.55 -1.91 -15.25
N GLY A 122 5.23 -1.77 -13.96
CA GLY A 122 6.16 -1.32 -12.94
C GLY A 122 6.35 0.19 -12.87
N LYS A 123 5.54 0.96 -13.57
CA LYS A 123 5.63 2.42 -13.57
C LYS A 123 4.57 3.04 -12.68
N LEU A 124 4.93 4.14 -12.02
CA LEU A 124 4.01 4.86 -11.16
C LEU A 124 2.88 5.50 -11.97
N LEU A 125 1.64 5.25 -11.58
CA LEU A 125 0.47 5.91 -12.15
C LEU A 125 0.09 7.16 -11.36
N ALA A 126 0.16 7.09 -10.03
CA ALA A 126 -0.17 8.22 -9.15
C ALA A 126 0.38 8.00 -7.75
N GLU A 127 0.65 9.09 -7.06
CA GLU A 127 0.92 9.11 -5.62
C GLU A 127 -0.18 9.92 -4.94
N ILE A 128 -0.79 9.35 -3.90
CA ILE A 128 -1.84 9.99 -3.11
C ILE A 128 -1.31 10.21 -1.71
N ALA A 129 -1.38 11.44 -1.22
CA ALA A 129 -0.89 11.78 0.12
C ALA A 129 -1.96 12.54 0.88
N SER A 130 -2.25 12.09 2.10
CA SER A 130 -3.10 12.82 3.04
C SER A 130 -2.87 12.23 4.44
N GLU A 131 -2.67 13.10 5.42
CA GLU A 131 -2.55 12.72 6.82
C GLU A 131 -3.91 12.79 7.53
N ILE A 132 -4.92 13.35 6.91
CA ILE A 132 -6.20 13.69 7.51
C ILE A 132 -7.34 12.87 6.93
N ASP A 133 -7.40 12.76 5.60
CA ASP A 133 -8.49 12.07 4.91
C ASP A 133 -8.10 10.61 4.62
N MET A 134 -8.55 9.71 5.47
CA MET A 134 -8.22 8.29 5.37
C MET A 134 -8.89 7.62 4.17
N ALA A 135 -10.11 8.02 3.82
CA ALA A 135 -10.83 7.45 2.68
C ALA A 135 -10.20 7.84 1.35
N LYS A 136 -9.56 9.00 1.27
CA LYS A 136 -8.94 9.51 0.05
C LYS A 136 -7.98 8.53 -0.59
N HIS A 137 -7.18 7.81 0.22
CA HIS A 137 -6.16 6.90 -0.28
C HIS A 137 -6.76 5.79 -1.16
N ALA A 138 -7.77 5.10 -0.68
CA ALA A 138 -8.41 4.03 -1.44
C ALA A 138 -9.29 4.56 -2.55
N ASP A 139 -10.06 5.62 -2.29
CA ASP A 139 -11.00 6.17 -3.26
C ASP A 139 -10.28 6.76 -4.48
N GLU A 140 -9.21 7.53 -4.27
CA GLU A 140 -8.44 8.09 -5.38
C GLU A 140 -7.63 7.04 -6.11
N ALA A 141 -7.06 6.05 -5.41
CA ALA A 141 -6.38 4.93 -6.04
C ALA A 141 -7.33 4.18 -6.98
N LEU A 142 -8.54 3.91 -6.51
CA LEU A 142 -9.56 3.24 -7.31
C LEU A 142 -9.96 4.06 -8.53
N ALA A 143 -10.11 5.38 -8.38
CA ALA A 143 -10.42 6.28 -9.49
C ALA A 143 -9.33 6.27 -10.55
N VAL A 144 -8.06 6.29 -10.16
CA VAL A 144 -6.91 6.20 -11.08
C VAL A 144 -6.96 4.88 -11.86
N LEU A 145 -7.19 3.77 -11.17
CA LEU A 145 -7.25 2.45 -11.79
C LEU A 145 -8.42 2.32 -12.76
N ARG A 146 -9.58 2.87 -12.42
CA ARG A 146 -10.75 2.88 -13.30
C ARG A 146 -10.51 3.70 -14.56
N ALA A 147 -9.80 4.82 -14.44
CA ALA A 147 -9.43 5.64 -15.60
C ALA A 147 -8.47 4.88 -16.54
N GLN A 148 -7.55 4.10 -16.00
CA GLN A 148 -6.63 3.28 -16.80
C GLN A 148 -7.35 2.10 -17.47
N ALA A 149 -8.36 1.52 -16.83
CA ALA A 149 -9.11 0.38 -17.35
C ALA A 149 -10.20 0.81 -18.34
N ALA A 150 -10.56 2.10 -18.39
CA ALA A 150 -11.59 2.59 -19.28
C ALA A 150 -11.17 2.43 -20.75
N PRO A 151 -12.09 2.04 -21.64
CA PRO A 151 -11.77 2.00 -23.08
C PRO A 151 -11.42 3.39 -23.58
N ALA A 152 -10.43 3.44 -24.45
CA ALA A 152 -9.98 4.69 -25.08
C ALA A 152 -11.08 5.28 -25.99
#